data_a8721c9b1a1be263e12efc987006d9f5
#
_entry.id   a8721c9b1a1be263e12efc987006d9f5
#
_cell.length_a   1.000
_cell.length_b   1.000
_cell.length_c   1.000
_cell.angle_alpha   90.00
_cell.angle_beta   90.00
_cell.angle_gamma   90.00
#
_symmetry.space_group_name_H-M   'P 1'
#
loop_
_entity.id
_entity.type
_entity.pdbx_description
1 polymer ?
#
loop_
_entity_poly.entity_id
_entity_poly.type
_entity_poly.pdbx_seq_one_letter_code
_entity_poly.pdbx_strand_id
1 'polypeptide(L)'
;LPPARNAQREPLFLWIAPLLEEAFVLVSHRRHHPAPLSVKEVAGLTLGALRGSHGQSLIQPLEEVTRELVTEEVSNASKLARGRIQGWAVAWNTARYNQQRAGLPLADLVRGDTLQQSALYLAASPLFPAAEALRWRKAIEGMREDGSLARILKQYDYQAP
;
A
#
# COMPACT_ATOMS: atom_id res chain seq x y z
N LEU A 1 7.93 2.88 5.55
CA LEU A 1 6.49 3.06 5.30
C LEU A 1 5.71 2.81 6.61
N PRO A 2 4.68 3.62 6.90
CA PRO A 2 3.83 3.37 8.05
C PRO A 2 3.17 1.99 7.91
N PRO A 3 3.17 1.18 8.98
CA PRO A 3 2.61 -0.16 8.92
C PRO A 3 1.07 -0.13 8.95
N ALA A 4 0.45 -1.04 8.18
CA ALA A 4 -0.94 -1.39 8.36
C ALA A 4 -1.09 -2.22 9.65
N ARG A 5 -2.06 -1.88 10.48
CA ARG A 5 -2.38 -2.59 11.71
C ARG A 5 -3.21 -3.83 11.40
N ASN A 6 -2.76 -4.98 11.85
CA ASN A 6 -3.47 -6.26 11.72
C ASN A 6 -3.12 -7.20 12.88
N ALA A 7 -3.85 -8.30 13.02
CA ALA A 7 -3.70 -9.24 14.12
C ALA A 7 -2.27 -9.81 14.23
N GLN A 8 -1.59 -10.09 13.13
CA GLN A 8 -0.23 -10.62 13.12
C GLN A 8 0.81 -9.61 13.60
N ARG A 9 0.56 -8.33 13.34
CA ARG A 9 1.47 -7.23 13.69
C ARG A 9 1.13 -6.57 15.02
N GLU A 10 -0.05 -6.85 15.58
CA GLU A 10 -0.50 -6.25 16.84
C GLU A 10 0.55 -6.34 17.95
N PRO A 11 1.16 -7.49 18.24
CA PRO A 11 2.14 -7.62 19.32
C PRO A 11 3.53 -7.05 18.97
N LEU A 12 3.79 -6.71 17.71
CA LEU A 12 5.12 -6.30 17.23
C LEU A 12 5.41 -4.82 17.41
N PHE A 13 4.37 -4.00 17.63
CA PHE A 13 4.49 -2.55 17.64
C PHE A 13 3.70 -1.91 18.79
N LEU A 14 4.22 -0.79 19.26
CA LEU A 14 3.44 0.21 19.99
C LEU A 14 2.74 1.11 18.95
N TRP A 15 1.43 0.99 18.83
CA TRP A 15 0.61 1.75 17.89
C TRP A 15 0.30 3.14 18.44
N ILE A 16 0.94 4.17 17.90
CA ILE A 16 0.87 5.53 18.44
C ILE A 16 -0.38 6.27 17.98
N ALA A 17 -0.51 6.46 16.67
CA ALA A 17 -1.66 7.15 16.08
C ALA A 17 -1.92 6.68 14.65
N PRO A 18 -3.19 6.59 14.21
CA PRO A 18 -3.50 6.40 12.79
C PRO A 18 -3.08 7.66 12.01
N LEU A 19 -2.50 7.48 10.83
CA LEU A 19 -2.07 8.58 9.95
C LEU A 19 -3.08 8.81 8.83
N LEU A 20 -3.42 7.76 8.10
CA LEU A 20 -4.31 7.80 6.95
C LEU A 20 -4.95 6.42 6.72
N GLU A 21 -6.02 6.40 5.95
CA GLU A 21 -6.62 5.16 5.45
C GLU A 21 -6.01 4.79 4.10
N GLU A 22 -5.87 3.51 3.81
CA GLU A 22 -5.38 3.01 2.53
C GLU A 22 -6.21 1.87 2.00
N ALA A 23 -6.44 1.86 0.69
CA ALA A 23 -6.97 0.72 -0.02
C ALA A 23 -5.80 -0.10 -0.59
N PHE A 24 -5.67 -1.35 -0.16
CA PHE A 24 -4.83 -2.34 -0.82
C PHE A 24 -5.61 -2.95 -1.96
N VAL A 25 -5.06 -2.86 -3.15
CA VAL A 25 -5.76 -3.19 -4.40
C VAL A 25 -4.91 -4.09 -5.29
N LEU A 26 -5.56 -4.75 -6.24
CA LEU A 26 -4.88 -5.28 -7.42
C LEU A 26 -4.75 -4.17 -8.44
N VAL A 27 -3.53 -3.94 -8.92
CA VAL A 27 -3.26 -2.97 -9.98
C VAL A 27 -2.79 -3.70 -11.22
N SER A 28 -3.38 -3.40 -12.36
CA SER A 28 -2.94 -3.89 -13.67
C SER A 28 -2.45 -2.73 -14.54
N HIS A 29 -1.91 -3.06 -15.71
CA HIS A 29 -1.45 -2.06 -16.67
C HIS A 29 -2.37 -2.02 -17.88
N ARG A 30 -2.85 -0.85 -18.24
CA ARG A 30 -3.83 -0.61 -19.32
C ARG A 30 -3.46 -1.32 -20.65
N ARG A 31 -2.18 -1.37 -20.97
CA ARG A 31 -1.69 -1.99 -22.22
C ARG A 31 -1.83 -3.51 -22.22
N HIS A 32 -1.67 -4.16 -21.08
CA HIS A 32 -1.62 -5.62 -20.96
C HIS A 32 -2.91 -6.20 -20.41
N HIS A 33 -3.57 -5.45 -19.52
CA HIS A 33 -4.83 -5.82 -18.87
C HIS A 33 -5.69 -4.57 -18.68
N PRO A 34 -6.44 -4.12 -19.72
CA PRO A 34 -7.15 -2.84 -19.71
C PRO A 34 -8.35 -2.80 -18.76
N ALA A 35 -8.94 -3.96 -18.43
CA ALA A 35 -10.03 -4.05 -17.47
C ALA A 35 -9.51 -4.07 -16.02
N PRO A 36 -10.30 -3.59 -15.03
CA PRO A 36 -10.00 -3.78 -13.63
C PRO A 36 -9.79 -5.27 -13.29
N LEU A 37 -8.66 -5.61 -12.68
CA LEU A 37 -8.32 -6.99 -12.34
C LEU A 37 -9.11 -7.45 -11.12
N SER A 38 -9.91 -8.51 -11.29
CA SER A 38 -10.67 -9.11 -10.20
C SER A 38 -9.89 -10.22 -9.50
N VAL A 39 -10.06 -10.35 -8.18
CA VAL A 39 -9.51 -11.47 -7.39
C VAL A 39 -9.95 -12.83 -7.94
N LYS A 40 -11.14 -12.90 -8.54
CA LYS A 40 -11.67 -14.15 -9.12
C LYS A 40 -11.01 -14.54 -10.45
N GLU A 41 -10.25 -13.63 -11.05
CA GLU A 41 -9.66 -13.80 -12.38
C GLU A 41 -8.12 -13.90 -12.35
N VAL A 42 -7.53 -14.03 -11.15
CA VAL A 42 -6.06 -14.06 -11.00
C VAL A 42 -5.41 -15.43 -11.17
N ALA A 43 -6.21 -16.50 -11.28
CA ALA A 43 -5.68 -17.85 -11.50
C ALA A 43 -4.80 -17.88 -12.76
N GLY A 44 -3.63 -18.49 -12.66
CA GLY A 44 -2.64 -18.55 -13.73
C GLY A 44 -1.82 -17.27 -13.94
N LEU A 45 -2.10 -16.18 -13.21
CA LEU A 45 -1.38 -14.93 -13.36
C LEU A 45 -0.16 -14.85 -12.44
N THR A 46 0.78 -13.98 -12.81
CA THR A 46 1.89 -13.58 -11.93
C THR A 46 1.55 -12.26 -11.26
N LEU A 47 1.49 -12.28 -9.93
CA LEU A 47 1.24 -11.10 -9.11
C LEU A 47 2.52 -10.64 -8.41
N GLY A 48 2.84 -9.36 -8.55
CA GLY A 48 3.94 -8.71 -7.86
C GLY A 48 3.53 -8.20 -6.48
N ALA A 49 4.45 -8.24 -5.51
CA ALA A 49 4.32 -7.57 -4.23
C ALA A 49 5.68 -7.25 -3.64
N LEU A 50 5.71 -6.30 -2.70
CA LEU A 50 6.92 -6.05 -1.90
C LEU A 50 7.07 -7.15 -0.83
N ARG A 51 8.28 -7.69 -0.70
CA ARG A 51 8.60 -8.69 0.32
C ARG A 51 8.32 -8.18 1.73
N GLY A 52 7.61 -8.97 2.54
CA GLY A 52 7.22 -8.62 3.91
C GLY A 52 6.12 -7.55 4.00
N SER A 53 5.55 -7.11 2.88
CA SER A 53 4.47 -6.12 2.88
C SER A 53 3.10 -6.73 3.22
N HIS A 54 2.16 -5.85 3.51
CA HIS A 54 0.76 -6.25 3.65
C HIS A 54 0.17 -6.76 2.32
N GLY A 55 0.57 -6.16 1.19
CA GLY A 55 0.18 -6.65 -0.14
C GLY A 55 0.58 -8.10 -0.38
N GLN A 56 1.80 -8.50 0.03
CA GLN A 56 2.21 -9.90 -0.03
C GLN A 56 1.28 -10.78 0.82
N SER A 57 0.97 -10.37 2.05
CA SER A 57 0.10 -11.15 2.95
C SER A 57 -1.29 -11.36 2.35
N LEU A 58 -1.83 -10.36 1.64
CA LEU A 58 -3.16 -10.42 1.04
C LEU A 58 -3.25 -11.37 -0.17
N ILE A 59 -2.17 -11.53 -0.93
CA ILE A 59 -2.14 -12.46 -2.06
C ILE A 59 -1.63 -13.85 -1.68
N GLN A 60 -1.13 -14.04 -0.45
CA GLN A 60 -0.61 -15.32 0.01
C GLN A 60 -1.65 -16.46 -0.04
N PRO A 61 -2.92 -16.26 0.33
CA PRO A 61 -3.92 -17.32 0.28
C PRO A 61 -4.50 -17.58 -1.12
N LEU A 62 -4.19 -16.75 -2.13
CA LEU A 62 -4.73 -16.95 -3.48
C LEU A 62 -4.11 -18.19 -4.12
N GLU A 63 -4.95 -19.10 -4.59
CA GLU A 63 -4.52 -20.32 -5.26
C GLU A 63 -4.17 -20.07 -6.74
N GLU A 64 -3.36 -20.95 -7.33
CA GLU A 64 -2.96 -20.91 -8.74
C GLU A 64 -2.32 -19.58 -9.19
N VAL A 65 -1.73 -18.83 -8.27
CA VAL A 65 -1.07 -17.56 -8.53
C VAL A 65 0.44 -17.70 -8.38
N THR A 66 1.20 -17.26 -9.36
CA THR A 66 2.65 -17.07 -9.22
C THR A 66 2.92 -15.75 -8.51
N ARG A 67 3.72 -15.78 -7.43
CA ARG A 67 4.06 -14.58 -6.64
C ARG A 67 5.48 -14.14 -6.93
N GLU A 68 5.63 -12.94 -7.46
CA GLU A 68 6.94 -12.34 -7.72
C GLU A 68 7.21 -11.24 -6.70
N LEU A 69 8.15 -11.51 -5.76
CA LEU A 69 8.44 -10.60 -4.66
C LEU A 69 9.68 -9.76 -4.96
N VAL A 70 9.55 -8.46 -4.75
CA VAL A 70 10.63 -7.48 -4.90
C VAL A 70 11.05 -6.90 -3.55
N THR A 71 12.20 -6.23 -3.51
CA THR A 71 12.71 -5.49 -2.35
C THR A 71 12.40 -3.99 -2.42
N GLU A 72 11.99 -3.50 -3.61
CA GLU A 72 11.61 -2.10 -3.84
C GLU A 72 10.36 -2.03 -4.72
N GLU A 73 9.35 -1.26 -4.28
CA GLU A 73 8.07 -1.13 -5.01
C GLU A 73 8.22 -0.55 -6.43
N VAL A 74 9.17 0.33 -6.66
CA VAL A 74 9.44 0.88 -7.99
C VAL A 74 9.77 -0.20 -9.03
N SER A 75 10.32 -1.34 -8.58
CA SER A 75 10.56 -2.50 -9.44
C SER A 75 9.26 -3.14 -9.93
N ASN A 76 8.22 -3.18 -9.10
CA ASN A 76 6.91 -3.68 -9.49
C ASN A 76 6.27 -2.79 -10.56
N ALA A 77 6.34 -1.47 -10.44
CA ALA A 77 5.87 -0.53 -11.46
C ALA A 77 6.54 -0.81 -12.82
N SER A 78 7.87 -0.98 -12.82
CA SER A 78 8.63 -1.28 -14.03
C SER A 78 8.31 -2.66 -14.63
N LYS A 79 8.09 -3.68 -13.79
CA LYS A 79 7.71 -5.04 -14.23
C LYS A 79 6.30 -5.07 -14.80
N LEU A 80 5.37 -4.36 -14.16
CA LEU A 80 3.99 -4.24 -14.61
C LEU A 80 3.92 -3.57 -15.99
N ALA A 81 4.64 -2.48 -16.20
CA ALA A 81 4.70 -1.77 -17.47
C ALA A 81 5.28 -2.63 -18.60
N ARG A 82 6.17 -3.59 -18.29
CA ARG A 82 6.78 -4.52 -19.25
C ARG A 82 6.01 -5.84 -19.40
N GLY A 83 4.88 -5.99 -18.71
CA GLY A 83 4.08 -7.22 -18.74
C GLY A 83 4.73 -8.43 -18.07
N ARG A 84 5.78 -8.22 -17.24
CA ARG A 84 6.45 -9.29 -16.50
C ARG A 84 5.64 -9.81 -15.33
N ILE A 85 4.79 -8.95 -14.77
CA ILE A 85 3.72 -9.28 -13.83
C ILE A 85 2.42 -8.78 -14.45
N GLN A 86 1.30 -9.50 -14.23
CA GLN A 86 -0.02 -9.12 -14.75
C GLN A 86 -0.80 -8.30 -13.72
N GLY A 87 -0.49 -8.47 -12.44
CA GLY A 87 -1.08 -7.71 -11.36
C GLY A 87 -0.05 -7.33 -10.31
N TRP A 88 -0.35 -6.28 -9.56
CA TRP A 88 0.48 -5.78 -8.46
C TRP A 88 -0.41 -5.56 -7.24
N ALA A 89 -0.15 -6.31 -6.14
CA ALA A 89 -0.86 -6.19 -4.88
C ALA A 89 -0.18 -5.14 -4.00
N VAL A 90 -0.80 -3.99 -3.86
CA VAL A 90 -0.17 -2.80 -3.26
C VAL A 90 -1.22 -1.80 -2.75
N ALA A 91 -0.85 -0.93 -1.82
CA ALA A 91 -1.64 0.24 -1.48
C ALA A 91 -1.75 1.20 -2.67
N TRP A 92 -2.96 1.68 -2.99
CA TRP A 92 -3.20 2.47 -4.20
C TRP A 92 -2.31 3.71 -4.33
N ASN A 93 -2.15 4.47 -3.24
CA ASN A 93 -1.29 5.66 -3.27
C ASN A 93 0.20 5.29 -3.40
N THR A 94 0.62 4.15 -2.86
CA THR A 94 1.97 3.61 -3.06
C THR A 94 2.22 3.23 -4.52
N ALA A 95 1.23 2.61 -5.19
CA ALA A 95 1.34 2.30 -6.62
C ALA A 95 1.53 3.56 -7.45
N ARG A 96 0.70 4.58 -7.24
CA ARG A 96 0.77 5.87 -7.95
C ARG A 96 2.12 6.55 -7.75
N TYR A 97 2.59 6.63 -6.51
CA TYR A 97 3.88 7.22 -6.19
C TYR A 97 5.06 6.49 -6.89
N ASN A 98 5.08 5.17 -6.86
CA ASN A 98 6.16 4.40 -7.47
C ASN A 98 6.07 4.37 -9.00
N GLN A 99 4.88 4.48 -9.58
CA GLN A 99 4.69 4.69 -11.01
C GLN A 99 5.36 6.01 -11.46
N GLN A 100 5.14 7.10 -10.74
CA GLN A 100 5.78 8.39 -11.01
C GLN A 100 7.30 8.32 -10.81
N ARG A 101 7.77 7.67 -9.74
CA ARG A 101 9.22 7.45 -9.50
C ARG A 101 9.89 6.65 -10.61
N ALA A 102 9.17 5.75 -11.24
CA ALA A 102 9.64 4.98 -12.40
C ALA A 102 9.63 5.80 -13.70
N GLY A 103 9.16 7.04 -13.69
CA GLY A 103 8.99 7.88 -14.88
C GLY A 103 7.87 7.41 -15.80
N LEU A 104 6.88 6.69 -15.27
CA LEU A 104 5.79 6.08 -16.02
C LEU A 104 4.48 6.87 -15.84
N PRO A 105 3.61 6.94 -16.88
CA PRO A 105 2.34 7.65 -16.79
C PRO A 105 1.38 7.01 -15.77
N LEU A 106 0.75 7.83 -14.92
CA LEU A 106 -0.29 7.36 -13.99
C LEU A 106 -1.51 6.78 -14.70
N ALA A 107 -1.83 7.31 -15.89
CA ALA A 107 -2.95 6.85 -16.71
C ALA A 107 -2.83 5.39 -17.18
N ASP A 108 -1.63 4.81 -17.09
CA ASP A 108 -1.41 3.41 -17.45
C ASP A 108 -1.81 2.42 -16.34
N LEU A 109 -1.96 2.91 -15.11
CA LEU A 109 -2.44 2.09 -14.01
C LEU A 109 -3.96 1.90 -14.11
N VAL A 110 -4.39 0.66 -13.94
CA VAL A 110 -5.80 0.29 -13.82
C VAL A 110 -6.03 -0.25 -12.43
N ARG A 111 -6.87 0.46 -11.64
CA ARG A 111 -7.26 0.04 -10.30
C ARG A 111 -8.28 -1.09 -10.42
N GLY A 112 -7.94 -2.28 -9.93
CA GLY A 112 -8.83 -3.43 -9.85
C GLY A 112 -9.45 -3.57 -8.46
N ASP A 113 -9.77 -4.82 -8.08
CA ASP A 113 -10.44 -5.13 -6.83
C ASP A 113 -9.67 -4.60 -5.61
N THR A 114 -10.44 -4.07 -4.66
CA THR A 114 -9.90 -3.76 -3.33
C THR A 114 -9.78 -5.06 -2.52
N LEU A 115 -8.56 -5.42 -2.19
CA LEU A 115 -8.25 -6.59 -1.37
C LEU A 115 -8.59 -6.34 0.10
N GLN A 116 -8.26 -5.13 0.58
CA GLN A 116 -8.51 -4.69 1.94
C GLN A 116 -8.38 -3.18 2.06
N GLN A 117 -9.18 -2.58 2.96
CA GLN A 117 -8.94 -1.23 3.46
C GLN A 117 -8.31 -1.33 4.85
N SER A 118 -7.31 -0.49 5.13
CA SER A 118 -6.59 -0.49 6.40
C SER A 118 -6.08 0.88 6.75
N ALA A 119 -6.19 1.22 8.03
CA ALA A 119 -5.49 2.38 8.55
C ALA A 119 -3.98 2.13 8.63
N LEU A 120 -3.20 3.08 8.18
CA LEU A 120 -1.76 3.12 8.37
C LEU A 120 -1.43 3.95 9.61
N TYR A 121 -0.53 3.44 10.43
CA TYR A 121 -0.23 3.99 11.73
C TYR A 121 1.20 4.53 11.83
N LEU A 122 1.37 5.59 12.63
CA LEU A 122 2.64 5.84 13.28
C LEU A 122 2.81 4.77 14.36
N ALA A 123 3.87 3.98 14.24
CA ALA A 123 4.17 2.89 15.17
C ALA A 123 5.63 2.93 15.59
N ALA A 124 5.92 2.39 16.76
CA ALA A 124 7.26 2.32 17.32
C ALA A 124 7.55 0.92 17.88
N SER A 125 8.78 0.70 18.32
CA SER A 125 9.14 -0.49 19.10
C SER A 125 8.26 -0.60 20.34
N PRO A 126 7.89 -1.82 20.79
CA PRO A 126 7.17 -2.00 22.05
C PRO A 126 7.87 -1.39 23.28
N LEU A 127 9.21 -1.24 23.20
CA LEU A 127 10.04 -0.62 24.24
C LEU A 127 10.13 0.91 24.14
N PHE A 128 9.43 1.52 23.20
CA PHE A 128 9.45 2.97 23.03
C PHE A 128 8.81 3.67 24.26
N PRO A 129 9.45 4.75 24.79
CA PRO A 129 8.96 5.40 26.01
C PRO A 129 7.51 5.90 25.88
N ALA A 130 6.66 5.54 26.83
CA ALA A 130 5.24 5.90 26.80
C ALA A 130 4.99 7.42 26.77
N ALA A 131 5.82 8.20 27.46
CA ALA A 131 5.73 9.65 27.47
C ALA A 131 6.00 10.24 26.07
N GLU A 132 6.97 9.70 25.34
CA GLU A 132 7.27 10.11 23.97
C GLU A 132 6.16 9.68 23.01
N ALA A 133 5.63 8.46 23.15
CA ALA A 133 4.48 8.00 22.36
C ALA A 133 3.27 8.91 22.51
N LEU A 134 3.00 9.38 23.74
CA LEU A 134 1.93 10.32 24.01
C LEU A 134 2.17 11.69 23.34
N ARG A 135 3.41 12.19 23.34
CA ARG A 135 3.78 13.43 22.62
C ARG A 135 3.51 13.32 21.13
N TRP A 136 3.94 12.21 20.51
CA TRP A 136 3.69 11.96 19.10
C TRP A 136 2.20 11.85 18.78
N ARG A 137 1.42 11.17 19.62
CA ARG A 137 -0.04 11.07 19.46
C ARG A 137 -0.67 12.46 19.46
N LYS A 138 -0.36 13.28 20.46
CA LYS A 138 -0.88 14.65 20.55
C LYS A 138 -0.47 15.51 19.35
N ALA A 139 0.76 15.35 18.84
CA ALA A 139 1.21 16.07 17.67
C ALA A 139 0.38 15.69 16.43
N ILE A 140 0.12 14.41 16.21
CA ILE A 140 -0.72 13.93 15.06
C ILE A 140 -2.18 14.40 15.24
N GLU A 141 -2.73 14.37 16.45
CA GLU A 141 -4.07 14.89 16.75
C GLU A 141 -4.15 16.40 16.45
N GLY A 142 -3.18 17.18 16.92
CA GLY A 142 -3.07 18.61 16.61
C GLY A 142 -2.97 18.90 15.11
N MET A 143 -2.20 18.10 14.37
CA MET A 143 -2.11 18.22 12.90
C MET A 143 -3.43 17.92 12.17
N ARG A 144 -4.30 17.11 12.77
CA ARG A 144 -5.65 16.88 12.24
C ARG A 144 -6.55 18.06 12.49
N GLU A 145 -6.52 18.58 13.72
CA GLU A 145 -7.34 19.70 14.15
C GLU A 145 -7.01 20.99 13.39
N ASP A 146 -5.73 21.30 13.18
CA ASP A 146 -5.27 22.50 12.47
C ASP A 146 -5.24 22.35 10.93
N GLY A 147 -5.58 21.18 10.41
CA GLY A 147 -5.58 20.88 8.99
C GLY A 147 -4.20 20.66 8.34
N SER A 148 -3.12 20.66 9.14
CA SER A 148 -1.76 20.43 8.60
C SER A 148 -1.61 19.08 7.94
N LEU A 149 -2.16 18.02 8.55
CA LEU A 149 -2.15 16.68 7.97
C LEU A 149 -2.89 16.64 6.63
N ALA A 150 -4.06 17.26 6.54
CA ALA A 150 -4.83 17.33 5.29
C ALA A 150 -4.06 18.07 4.18
N ARG A 151 -3.35 19.17 4.51
CA ARG A 151 -2.51 19.89 3.55
C ARG A 151 -1.36 19.04 3.03
N ILE A 152 -0.70 18.26 3.90
CA ILE A 152 0.36 17.33 3.51
C ILE A 152 -0.20 16.26 2.57
N LEU A 153 -1.29 15.61 2.94
CA LEU A 153 -1.91 14.58 2.11
C LEU A 153 -2.28 15.12 0.72
N LYS A 154 -2.83 16.33 0.66
CA LYS A 154 -3.14 17.02 -0.60
C LYS A 154 -1.89 17.31 -1.43
N GLN A 155 -0.79 17.69 -0.80
CA GLN A 155 0.48 17.98 -1.49
C GLN A 155 1.02 16.72 -2.20
N TYR A 156 0.79 15.55 -1.64
CA TYR A 156 1.18 14.26 -2.23
C TYR A 156 0.08 13.61 -3.08
N ASP A 157 -0.97 14.36 -3.41
CA ASP A 157 -2.10 13.87 -4.23
C ASP A 157 -2.71 12.57 -3.67
N TYR A 158 -2.80 12.51 -2.34
CA TYR A 158 -3.39 11.35 -1.66
C TYR A 158 -4.86 11.20 -2.06
N GLN A 159 -5.23 9.96 -2.39
CA GLN A 159 -6.60 9.54 -2.67
C GLN A 159 -7.10 8.65 -1.54
N ALA A 160 -8.16 9.09 -0.85
CA ALA A 160 -8.84 8.26 0.14
C ALA A 160 -9.42 6.99 -0.50
N PRO A 161 -9.57 5.89 0.27
CA PRO A 161 -10.13 4.62 -0.20
C PRO A 161 -11.50 4.74 -0.85
#